data_077a62026e335f3162b661fbc4fa8ed4
#
_entry.id   077a62026e335f3162b661fbc4fa8ed4
#
_cell.length_a   1.000
_cell.length_b   1.000
_cell.length_c   1.000
_cell.angle_alpha   90.00
_cell.angle_beta   90.00
_cell.angle_gamma   90.00
#
_symmetry.space_group_name_H-M   'P 1'
#
loop_
_entity.id
_entity.type
_entity.pdbx_description
1 polymer ?
#
loop_
_entity_poly.entity_id
_entity_poly.type
_entity_poly.pdbx_seq_one_letter_code
_entity_poly.pdbx_strand_id
1 'polypeptide(L)'
;MWSASLNENSNKVDTVSQAQLFVSADAFLDMPLDKEKKFALTAYASYTYADMGANYVRNIGLMNPTNGTTAALATFNGSGNAVPTIGTGSVIFGQAGIALPKIKKLGRFQPYASLMLANYERINDKILIPDFGVNWFLA
;
A
#
# COMPACT_ATOMS: atom_id res chain seq x y z
N MET A 1 7.03 -5.37 19.09
CA MET A 1 5.81 -4.58 19.46
C MET A 1 5.15 -5.25 20.64
N TRP A 2 4.65 -4.50 21.59
CA TRP A 2 3.88 -5.04 22.71
C TRP A 2 2.41 -4.95 22.36
N SER A 3 1.69 -6.04 22.35
CA SER A 3 0.24 -6.05 22.26
C SER A 3 -0.34 -6.39 23.63
N ALA A 4 -1.34 -5.66 24.06
CA ALA A 4 -2.08 -5.95 25.27
C ALA A 4 -3.41 -6.59 24.88
N SER A 5 -3.71 -7.78 25.38
CA SER A 5 -5.01 -8.42 25.25
C SER A 5 -5.73 -8.38 26.59
N LEU A 6 -6.99 -7.97 26.58
CA LEU A 6 -7.87 -8.08 27.75
C LEU A 6 -8.45 -9.50 27.77
N ASN A 7 -8.18 -10.22 28.84
CA ASN A 7 -8.87 -11.46 29.09
C ASN A 7 -10.18 -11.16 29.84
N GLU A 8 -11.31 -11.38 29.18
CA GLU A 8 -12.65 -11.05 29.71
C GLU A 8 -12.99 -11.67 31.08
N ASN A 9 -12.26 -12.72 31.47
CA ASN A 9 -12.55 -13.44 32.71
C ASN A 9 -11.75 -12.98 33.94
N SER A 10 -10.81 -12.04 33.83
CA SER A 10 -9.92 -11.76 34.98
C SER A 10 -9.59 -10.30 35.24
N ASN A 11 -10.11 -9.34 34.51
CA ASN A 11 -9.70 -7.93 34.61
C ASN A 11 -8.15 -7.73 34.60
N LYS A 12 -7.40 -8.71 34.15
CA LYS A 12 -5.96 -8.68 34.06
C LYS A 12 -5.56 -8.36 32.63
N VAL A 13 -4.77 -7.32 32.46
CA VAL A 13 -4.12 -7.00 31.19
C VAL A 13 -2.89 -7.88 31.06
N ASP A 14 -2.97 -8.89 30.22
CA ASP A 14 -1.80 -9.70 29.88
C ASP A 14 -1.05 -9.05 28.72
N THR A 15 0.24 -8.83 28.92
CA THR A 15 1.12 -8.25 27.90
C THR A 15 1.80 -9.41 27.16
N VAL A 16 1.46 -9.58 25.89
CA VAL A 16 2.08 -10.58 25.02
C VAL A 16 3.11 -9.90 24.14
N SER A 17 4.33 -10.44 24.15
CA SER A 17 5.38 -10.02 23.23
C SER A 17 5.25 -10.79 21.93
N GLN A 18 5.10 -10.09 20.81
CA GLN A 18 5.00 -10.69 19.49
C GLN A 18 6.13 -10.19 18.59
N ALA A 19 6.79 -11.12 17.90
CA ALA A 19 7.76 -10.78 16.88
C ALA A 19 7.05 -10.12 15.69
N GLN A 20 7.67 -9.13 15.09
CA GLN A 20 7.20 -8.54 13.83
C GLN A 20 7.95 -9.16 12.67
N LEU A 21 7.22 -9.51 11.62
CA LEU A 21 7.80 -9.95 10.36
C LEU A 21 7.38 -8.99 9.25
N PHE A 22 8.34 -8.59 8.44
CA PHE A 22 8.11 -7.81 7.24
C PHE A 22 8.94 -8.39 6.11
N VAL A 23 8.27 -8.82 5.03
CA VAL A 23 8.90 -9.39 3.85
C VAL A 23 8.37 -8.66 2.62
N SER A 24 9.28 -8.23 1.76
CA SER A 24 8.91 -7.57 0.50
C SER A 24 9.78 -8.09 -0.63
N ALA A 25 9.18 -8.15 -1.81
CA ALA A 25 9.88 -8.39 -3.07
C ALA A 25 9.35 -7.40 -4.11
N ASP A 26 10.23 -6.90 -4.94
CA ASP A 26 9.89 -5.98 -6.01
C ASP A 26 10.62 -6.29 -7.31
N ALA A 27 10.02 -5.83 -8.41
CA ALA A 27 10.57 -5.94 -9.74
C ALA A 27 10.36 -4.64 -10.50
N PHE A 28 11.37 -4.22 -11.23
CA PHE A 28 11.35 -3.03 -12.07
C PHE A 28 11.75 -3.40 -13.50
N LEU A 29 11.04 -2.85 -14.48
CA LEU A 29 11.31 -2.96 -15.90
C LEU A 29 11.39 -1.56 -16.51
N ASP A 30 12.47 -1.28 -17.23
CA ASP A 30 12.59 -0.11 -18.10
C ASP A 30 13.06 -0.61 -19.48
N MET A 31 12.17 -0.53 -20.46
CA MET A 31 12.38 -1.13 -21.77
C MET A 31 12.13 -0.10 -22.88
N PRO A 32 13.14 0.23 -23.70
CA PRO A 32 12.92 1.03 -24.89
C PRO A 32 12.12 0.21 -25.93
N LEU A 33 10.94 0.69 -26.27
CA LEU A 33 10.08 0.08 -27.30
C LEU A 33 10.51 0.51 -28.71
N ASP A 34 10.91 1.78 -28.84
CA ASP A 34 11.43 2.35 -30.10
C ASP A 34 12.56 3.33 -29.78
N LYS A 35 13.78 2.96 -30.14
CA LYS A 35 14.97 3.78 -29.87
C LYS A 35 15.04 5.05 -30.72
N GLU A 36 14.54 4.99 -31.96
CA GLU A 36 14.54 6.14 -32.87
C GLU A 36 13.53 7.20 -32.41
N LYS A 37 12.33 6.76 -32.06
CA LYS A 37 11.27 7.65 -31.56
C LYS A 37 11.39 7.94 -30.07
N LYS A 38 12.34 7.31 -29.37
CA LYS A 38 12.53 7.43 -27.91
C LYS A 38 11.25 7.12 -27.12
N PHE A 39 10.58 6.04 -27.52
CA PHE A 39 9.40 5.51 -26.88
C PHE A 39 9.83 4.39 -25.91
N ALA A 40 9.39 4.45 -24.66
CA ALA A 40 9.79 3.47 -23.65
C ALA A 40 8.63 3.08 -22.74
N LEU A 41 8.65 1.83 -22.32
CA LEU A 41 7.76 1.28 -21.29
C LEU A 41 8.53 1.20 -19.97
N THR A 42 7.97 1.73 -18.93
CA THR A 42 8.41 1.50 -17.54
C THR A 42 7.34 0.75 -16.78
N ALA A 43 7.72 -0.25 -16.02
CA ALA A 43 6.81 -0.97 -15.16
C ALA A 43 7.48 -1.27 -13.82
N TYR A 44 6.69 -1.27 -12.77
CA TYR A 44 7.09 -1.62 -11.42
C TYR A 44 6.01 -2.50 -10.79
N ALA A 45 6.42 -3.52 -10.07
CA ALA A 45 5.53 -4.35 -9.28
C ALA A 45 6.20 -4.68 -7.94
N SER A 46 5.43 -4.67 -6.88
CA SER A 46 5.89 -5.10 -5.57
C SER A 46 4.84 -5.95 -4.85
N TYR A 47 5.32 -6.87 -4.05
CA TYR A 47 4.54 -7.64 -3.10
C TYR A 47 5.14 -7.45 -1.71
N THR A 48 4.31 -7.14 -0.75
CA THR A 48 4.71 -6.99 0.66
C THR A 48 3.78 -7.81 1.54
N TYR A 49 4.36 -8.56 2.45
CA TYR A 49 3.66 -9.21 3.54
C TYR A 49 4.18 -8.67 4.88
N ALA A 50 3.28 -8.32 5.77
CA ALA A 50 3.60 -7.86 7.11
C ALA A 50 2.80 -8.65 8.14
N ASP A 51 3.47 -9.11 9.19
CA ASP A 51 2.85 -9.59 10.43
C ASP A 51 3.27 -8.62 11.55
N MET A 52 2.33 -7.85 12.01
CA MET A 52 2.50 -6.86 13.08
C MET A 52 1.69 -7.22 14.32
N GLY A 53 1.19 -8.42 14.37
CA GLY A 53 0.28 -8.92 15.39
C GLY A 53 -1.12 -9.15 14.84
N ALA A 54 -1.86 -10.01 15.53
CA ALA A 54 -3.20 -10.40 15.14
C ALA A 54 -4.12 -9.17 14.98
N ASN A 55 -4.81 -9.08 13.87
CA ASN A 55 -5.76 -8.02 13.55
C ASN A 55 -5.20 -6.59 13.64
N TYR A 56 -3.91 -6.41 13.41
CA TYR A 56 -3.30 -5.09 13.42
C TYR A 56 -3.57 -4.35 12.12
N VAL A 57 -4.08 -3.12 12.21
CA VAL A 57 -4.21 -2.17 11.10
C VAL A 57 -3.97 -0.75 11.60
N ARG A 58 -3.24 0.04 10.85
CA ARG A 58 -2.94 1.43 11.14
C ARG A 58 -3.08 2.30 9.90
N ASN A 59 -3.70 3.46 10.07
CA ASN A 59 -3.80 4.49 9.03
C ASN A 59 -2.52 5.33 8.98
N ILE A 60 -2.14 5.76 7.77
CA ILE A 60 -1.09 6.77 7.64
C ILE A 60 -1.59 8.12 8.17
N GLY A 61 -0.67 8.84 8.81
CA GLY A 61 -0.87 10.21 9.26
C GLY A 61 -1.73 10.37 10.50
N LEU A 62 -2.42 9.33 10.94
CA LEU A 62 -3.13 9.30 12.21
C LEU A 62 -2.42 8.36 13.16
N MET A 63 -2.01 8.87 14.30
CA MET A 63 -1.34 8.08 15.36
C MET A 63 -2.27 7.06 16.05
N ASN A 64 -3.51 6.98 15.62
CA ASN A 64 -4.52 6.15 16.25
C ASN A 64 -4.59 4.77 15.58
N PRO A 65 -4.24 3.69 16.30
CA PRO A 65 -4.57 2.35 15.84
C PRO A 65 -6.10 2.19 15.75
N THR A 66 -6.56 1.37 14.84
CA THR A 66 -7.98 1.01 14.82
C THR A 66 -8.30 0.17 16.05
N ASN A 67 -9.11 0.71 16.92
CA ASN A 67 -9.64 0.00 18.07
C ASN A 67 -11.02 -0.55 17.70
N GLY A 68 -11.06 -1.72 17.10
CA GLY A 68 -12.32 -2.43 16.95
C GLY A 68 -12.58 -3.30 18.18
N THR A 69 -13.73 -3.16 18.80
CA THR A 69 -14.15 -3.96 19.96
C THR A 69 -14.52 -5.38 19.58
N THR A 70 -14.74 -5.66 18.30
CA THR A 70 -15.04 -7.00 17.81
C THR A 70 -14.08 -7.36 16.67
N ALA A 71 -13.71 -8.64 16.57
CA ALA A 71 -12.82 -9.15 15.51
C ALA A 71 -13.40 -8.96 14.10
N ALA A 72 -14.70 -8.73 13.96
CA ALA A 72 -15.39 -8.63 12.69
C ALA A 72 -15.46 -7.19 12.14
N LEU A 73 -15.21 -6.17 12.93
CA LEU A 73 -15.37 -4.78 12.50
C LEU A 73 -14.12 -3.97 12.79
N ALA A 74 -13.46 -3.50 11.73
CA ALA A 74 -12.44 -2.47 11.84
C ALA A 74 -13.12 -1.11 11.82
N THR A 75 -13.01 -0.35 12.91
CA THR A 75 -13.41 1.05 12.92
C THR A 75 -12.20 1.93 12.67
N PHE A 76 -12.31 2.82 11.70
CA PHE A 76 -11.30 3.83 11.43
C PHE A 76 -11.68 5.11 12.16
N ASN A 77 -10.81 5.57 13.05
CA ASN A 77 -11.01 6.84 13.72
C ASN A 77 -10.68 7.99 12.77
N GLY A 78 -11.65 8.79 12.46
CA GLY A 78 -11.51 9.99 11.64
C GLY A 78 -12.54 10.06 10.52
N SER A 79 -13.01 11.26 10.25
CA SER A 79 -13.84 11.55 9.08
C SER A 79 -12.98 11.57 7.83
N GLY A 80 -13.34 10.77 6.86
CA GLY A 80 -12.77 10.83 5.51
C GLY A 80 -11.60 9.87 5.30
N ASN A 81 -11.16 9.82 4.18
CA ASN A 81 -10.21 9.07 3.37
C ASN A 81 -8.95 8.46 4.05
N ALA A 82 -9.03 7.99 5.27
CA ALA A 82 -7.95 7.27 5.90
C ALA A 82 -7.81 5.90 5.22
N VAL A 83 -6.92 5.81 4.25
CA VAL A 83 -6.55 4.55 3.65
C VAL A 83 -5.61 3.84 4.62
N PRO A 84 -5.93 2.65 5.10
CA PRO A 84 -5.00 1.88 5.90
C PRO A 84 -3.81 1.51 5.03
N THR A 85 -2.63 1.83 5.52
CA THR A 85 -1.41 1.68 4.75
C THR A 85 -0.52 0.58 5.25
N ILE A 86 -0.72 0.17 6.48
CA ILE A 86 0.04 -0.90 7.10
C ILE A 86 -0.85 -1.72 8.02
N GLY A 87 -0.73 -3.02 7.91
CA GLY A 87 -1.48 -3.96 8.73
C GLY A 87 -0.92 -5.35 8.60
N THR A 88 -1.38 -6.26 9.45
CA THR A 88 -1.09 -7.69 9.25
C THR A 88 -1.85 -8.19 8.03
N GLY A 89 -1.10 -8.64 7.03
CA GLY A 89 -1.65 -9.06 5.75
C GLY A 89 -0.70 -8.77 4.58
N SER A 90 -1.24 -8.73 3.38
CA SER A 90 -0.47 -8.58 2.15
C SER A 90 -0.92 -7.37 1.33
N VAL A 91 0.05 -6.74 0.67
CA VAL A 91 -0.16 -5.65 -0.29
C VAL A 91 0.53 -6.01 -1.60
N ILE A 92 -0.20 -5.88 -2.69
CA ILE A 92 0.33 -5.94 -4.05
C ILE A 92 0.20 -4.55 -4.66
N PHE A 93 1.27 -4.05 -5.23
CA PHE A 93 1.27 -2.80 -5.98
C PHE A 93 1.84 -3.05 -7.37
N GLY A 94 1.20 -2.48 -8.38
CA GLY A 94 1.67 -2.49 -9.75
C GLY A 94 1.49 -1.13 -10.39
N GLN A 95 2.47 -0.71 -11.18
CA GLN A 95 2.43 0.53 -11.96
C GLN A 95 3.04 0.29 -13.32
N ALA A 96 2.42 0.85 -14.37
CA ALA A 96 3.00 0.88 -15.70
C ALA A 96 2.83 2.26 -16.31
N GLY A 97 3.85 2.72 -17.02
CA GLY A 97 3.87 4.01 -17.69
C GLY A 97 4.54 3.95 -19.05
N ILE A 98 4.05 4.75 -19.98
CA ILE A 98 4.58 4.82 -21.34
C ILE A 98 5.17 6.21 -21.56
N ALA A 99 6.50 6.26 -21.70
CA ALA A 99 7.20 7.51 -22.02
C ALA A 99 7.08 7.81 -23.51
N LEU A 100 6.39 8.90 -23.83
CA LEU A 100 6.15 9.34 -25.20
C LEU A 100 7.39 10.07 -25.78
N PRO A 101 7.51 10.20 -27.11
CA PRO A 101 8.55 10.99 -27.73
C PRO A 101 8.58 12.44 -27.20
N LYS A 102 9.78 13.05 -27.19
CA LYS A 102 9.94 14.45 -26.77
C LYS A 102 9.31 15.38 -27.81
N ILE A 103 8.43 16.26 -27.34
CA ILE A 103 7.86 17.34 -28.15
C ILE A 103 8.75 18.59 -28.00
N LYS A 104 9.19 19.17 -29.13
CA LYS A 104 10.03 20.37 -29.10
C LYS A 104 9.35 21.49 -28.30
N LYS A 105 10.06 22.09 -27.37
CA LYS A 105 9.64 23.16 -26.44
C LYS A 105 8.67 22.72 -25.32
N LEU A 106 7.96 21.62 -25.44
CA LEU A 106 7.02 21.15 -24.41
C LEU A 106 7.63 20.12 -23.47
N GLY A 107 8.65 19.38 -23.91
CA GLY A 107 9.23 18.32 -23.11
C GLY A 107 8.67 16.95 -23.45
N ARG A 108 8.60 16.08 -22.46
CA ARG A 108 8.19 14.69 -22.61
C ARG A 108 7.05 14.36 -21.65
N PHE A 109 6.06 13.64 -22.11
CA PHE A 109 4.95 13.15 -21.28
C PHE A 109 5.08 11.64 -21.07
N GLN A 110 4.66 11.20 -19.91
CA GLN A 110 4.56 9.78 -19.55
C GLN A 110 3.24 9.52 -18.83
N PRO A 111 2.17 9.19 -19.55
CA PRO A 111 0.99 8.67 -18.91
C PRO A 111 1.31 7.37 -18.17
N TYR A 112 0.71 7.19 -17.01
CA TYR A 112 0.85 5.98 -16.20
C TYR A 112 -0.48 5.58 -15.57
N ALA A 113 -0.57 4.31 -15.22
CA ALA A 113 -1.62 3.75 -14.38
C ALA A 113 -0.99 2.92 -13.27
N SER A 114 -1.56 2.95 -12.09
CA SER A 114 -1.18 2.08 -10.99
C SER A 114 -2.39 1.46 -10.32
N LEU A 115 -2.15 0.34 -9.65
CA LEU A 115 -3.14 -0.38 -8.90
C LEU A 115 -2.51 -0.91 -7.61
N MET A 116 -3.13 -0.62 -6.48
CA MET A 116 -2.80 -1.22 -5.21
C MET A 116 -3.94 -2.13 -4.76
N LEU A 117 -3.59 -3.34 -4.37
CA LEU A 117 -4.47 -4.32 -3.74
C LEU A 117 -3.92 -4.61 -2.34
N ALA A 118 -4.70 -4.35 -1.31
CA ALA A 118 -4.34 -4.70 0.05
C ALA A 118 -5.39 -5.64 0.66
N ASN A 119 -4.89 -6.67 1.34
CA ASN A 119 -5.70 -7.64 2.05
C ASN A 119 -5.16 -7.76 3.48
N TYR A 120 -5.84 -7.13 4.43
CA TYR A 120 -5.47 -7.14 5.84
C TYR A 120 -6.40 -8.06 6.64
N GLU A 121 -5.84 -8.81 7.57
CA GLU A 121 -6.62 -9.74 8.43
C GLU A 121 -7.78 -9.07 9.16
N ARG A 122 -7.58 -7.80 9.57
CA ARG A 122 -8.58 -7.04 10.31
C ARG A 122 -9.78 -6.64 9.47
N ILE A 123 -9.61 -6.55 8.17
CA ILE A 123 -10.61 -6.04 7.23
C ILE A 123 -11.13 -7.21 6.42
N ASN A 124 -12.43 -7.51 6.56
CA ASN A 124 -13.07 -8.60 5.81
C ASN A 124 -13.25 -8.31 4.31
N ASP A 125 -12.69 -7.21 3.84
CA ASP A 125 -12.78 -6.78 2.44
C ASP A 125 -11.40 -6.39 1.90
N LYS A 126 -11.24 -6.47 0.58
CA LYS A 126 -10.01 -6.07 -0.09
C LYS A 126 -10.05 -4.57 -0.39
N ILE A 127 -8.96 -3.90 -0.13
CA ILE A 127 -8.79 -2.51 -0.51
C ILE A 127 -8.20 -2.48 -1.92
N LEU A 128 -8.91 -1.83 -2.83
CA LEU A 128 -8.48 -1.62 -4.21
C LEU A 128 -8.33 -0.12 -4.46
N ILE A 129 -7.13 0.32 -4.85
CA ILE A 129 -6.85 1.71 -5.14
C ILE A 129 -6.26 1.81 -6.55
N PRO A 130 -7.08 2.16 -7.56
CA PRO A 130 -6.57 2.54 -8.87
C PRO A 130 -6.11 4.00 -8.84
N ASP A 131 -5.03 4.29 -9.56
CA ASP A 131 -4.53 5.65 -9.77
C ASP A 131 -4.08 5.83 -11.21
N PHE A 132 -4.30 7.03 -11.76
CA PHE A 132 -3.94 7.39 -13.13
C PHE A 132 -3.32 8.78 -13.13
N GLY A 133 -2.26 8.94 -13.89
CA GLY A 133 -1.60 10.23 -13.97
C GLY A 133 -0.76 10.40 -15.21
N VAL A 134 -0.19 11.60 -15.32
CA VAL A 134 0.76 11.95 -16.37
C VAL A 134 1.94 12.66 -15.75
N ASN A 135 3.13 12.11 -15.92
CA ASN A 135 4.37 12.78 -15.61
C ASN A 135 4.75 13.69 -16.76
N TRP A 136 5.04 14.95 -16.48
CA TRP A 136 5.51 15.92 -17.46
C TRP A 136 6.96 16.30 -17.17
N PHE A 137 7.85 15.87 -18.05
CA PHE A 137 9.27 16.22 -18.00
C PHE A 137 9.50 17.44 -18.90
N LEU A 138 9.76 18.56 -18.28
CA LEU A 138 10.01 19.84 -18.98
C LEU A 138 11.26 19.76 -19.88
N ALA A 139 11.29 20.59 -20.93
CA ALA A 139 12.37 20.61 -21.92
C ALA A 139 13.61 21.34 -21.40
#